data_f74fb11be2e27799c86dd05762bb5710
#
_entry.id   f74fb11be2e27799c86dd05762bb5710
#
_cell.length_a   1.000
_cell.length_b   1.000
_cell.length_c   1.000
_cell.angle_alpha   90.00
_cell.angle_beta   90.00
_cell.angle_gamma   90.00
#
_symmetry.space_group_name_H-M   'P 1'
#
loop_
_entity.id
_entity.type
_entity.pdbx_description
1 polymer ?
#
loop_
_entity_poly.entity_id
_entity_poly.type
_entity_poly.pdbx_seq_one_letter_code
_entity_poly.pdbx_strand_id
1 'polypeptide(L)'
;MRTTKLMAGALTLLVLVGGAAAAETVQSSEGTVYTLPANVSRIEEYAFYGDGELREIRIPEGVTEIGDYAFANCWYLTEITIPESVTKIGAHAFDSCVSLKTVQLSDNITEMGESAFYRCLSLPEITLPASLTGISAHMFENCEGLVTVTVPEGLLEIGDSAFAGCKKLENCALPPNLTRVGSYAFDKCTLWNAELLPDTLTEIGEYAFRQCKKLT
;
A
#
# COMPACT_ATOMS: atom_id res chain seq x y z
N MET A 1 -15.14 0.88 44.44
CA MET A 1 -14.65 -0.16 43.51
C MET A 1 -15.69 -0.33 42.41
N ARG A 2 -15.46 0.28 41.26
CA ARG A 2 -16.30 0.04 40.07
C ARG A 2 -15.46 -0.81 39.12
N THR A 3 -15.80 -2.07 39.00
CA THR A 3 -15.27 -3.01 38.04
C THR A 3 -15.81 -2.62 36.66
N THR A 4 -14.97 -2.01 35.85
CA THR A 4 -15.25 -1.79 34.43
C THR A 4 -15.15 -3.16 33.77
N LYS A 5 -16.30 -3.65 33.29
CA LYS A 5 -16.41 -4.89 32.51
C LYS A 5 -15.65 -4.66 31.21
N LEU A 6 -14.47 -5.28 31.04
CA LEU A 6 -13.85 -5.40 29.74
C LEU A 6 -14.77 -6.23 28.85
N MET A 7 -15.28 -5.64 27.80
CA MET A 7 -15.94 -6.37 26.72
C MET A 7 -14.89 -7.26 26.05
N ALA A 8 -15.20 -8.54 25.93
CA ALA A 8 -14.40 -9.53 25.24
C ALA A 8 -14.37 -9.16 23.75
N GLY A 9 -13.17 -8.86 23.21
CA GLY A 9 -12.94 -8.56 21.79
C GLY A 9 -11.70 -7.70 21.54
N ALA A 10 -11.29 -6.90 22.49
CA ALA A 10 -10.04 -6.15 22.36
C ALA A 10 -8.87 -7.11 22.60
N LEU A 11 -8.32 -7.67 21.55
CA LEU A 11 -6.96 -8.14 21.57
C LEU A 11 -6.13 -6.86 21.78
N THR A 12 -5.74 -6.61 23.06
CA THR A 12 -4.77 -5.57 23.36
C THR A 12 -3.47 -6.04 22.70
N LEU A 13 -3.30 -5.70 21.44
CA LEU A 13 -2.04 -5.87 20.76
C LEU A 13 -1.08 -4.94 21.49
N LEU A 14 -0.30 -5.51 22.38
CA LEU A 14 0.82 -4.82 23.00
C LEU A 14 1.84 -4.63 21.87
N VAL A 15 1.69 -3.54 21.12
CA VAL A 15 2.71 -3.12 20.18
C VAL A 15 3.90 -2.74 21.04
N LEU A 16 4.80 -3.68 21.25
CA LEU A 16 6.12 -3.42 21.85
C LEU A 16 6.93 -2.62 20.83
N VAL A 17 6.61 -1.36 20.73
CA VAL A 17 7.47 -0.42 20.03
C VAL A 17 8.58 -0.08 21.01
N GLY A 18 9.78 -0.58 20.79
CA GLY A 18 11.02 -0.33 21.50
C GLY A 18 10.95 0.53 22.78
N GLY A 19 10.33 0.02 23.89
CA GLY A 19 10.26 0.70 25.18
C GLY A 19 9.26 1.83 25.31
N ALA A 20 8.36 2.04 24.37
CA ALA A 20 7.37 3.11 24.38
C ALA A 20 6.01 2.69 24.95
N ALA A 21 5.20 3.68 25.36
CA ALA A 21 3.84 3.48 25.85
C ALA A 21 2.94 2.82 24.77
N ALA A 22 1.93 2.05 25.21
CA ALA A 22 0.94 1.45 24.32
C ALA A 22 0.21 2.52 23.49
N ALA A 23 -0.20 2.15 22.28
CA ALA A 23 -1.05 3.02 21.46
C ALA A 23 -2.34 3.37 22.22
N GLU A 24 -2.76 4.62 22.15
CA GLU A 24 -4.05 5.03 22.68
C GLU A 24 -5.15 4.69 21.67
N THR A 25 -6.18 4.01 22.14
CA THR A 25 -7.35 3.67 21.32
C THR A 25 -8.51 4.57 21.68
N VAL A 26 -9.11 5.19 20.66
CA VAL A 26 -10.36 5.93 20.81
C VAL A 26 -11.45 5.17 20.06
N GLN A 27 -12.45 4.70 20.79
CA GLN A 27 -13.64 4.10 20.19
C GLN A 27 -14.53 5.22 19.65
N SER A 28 -14.76 5.22 18.34
CA SER A 28 -15.77 6.05 17.70
C SER A 28 -17.02 5.22 17.37
N SER A 29 -18.12 5.88 16.98
CA SER A 29 -19.32 5.20 16.49
C SER A 29 -19.08 4.40 15.19
N GLU A 30 -17.97 4.66 14.52
CA GLU A 30 -17.61 4.06 13.23
C GLU A 30 -16.49 3.03 13.33
N GLY A 31 -15.94 2.77 14.52
CA GLY A 31 -14.88 1.79 14.76
C GLY A 31 -13.71 2.35 15.58
N THR A 32 -12.61 1.61 15.65
CA THR A 32 -11.46 1.97 16.47
C THR A 32 -10.47 2.83 15.70
N VAL A 33 -10.15 4.00 16.25
CA VAL A 33 -9.08 4.87 15.78
C VAL A 33 -7.89 4.71 16.73
N TYR A 34 -6.76 4.33 16.19
CA TYR A 34 -5.52 4.22 16.95
C TYR A 34 -4.69 5.49 16.82
N THR A 35 -4.16 5.97 17.94
CA THR A 35 -3.17 7.05 17.94
C THR A 35 -1.87 6.52 18.54
N LEU A 36 -0.83 6.50 17.74
CA LEU A 36 0.49 6.07 18.20
C LEU A 36 1.14 7.17 19.05
N PRO A 37 1.88 6.79 20.11
CA PRO A 37 2.66 7.74 20.90
C PRO A 37 3.68 8.50 20.05
N ALA A 38 3.90 9.78 20.38
CA ALA A 38 4.81 10.65 19.61
C ALA A 38 6.29 10.21 19.61
N ASN A 39 6.68 9.33 20.52
CA ASN A 39 8.03 8.78 20.62
C ASN A 39 8.23 7.48 19.81
N VAL A 40 7.21 7.02 19.06
CA VAL A 40 7.34 5.90 18.15
C VAL A 40 8.19 6.31 16.97
N SER A 41 9.27 5.57 16.70
CA SER A 41 10.18 5.82 15.58
C SER A 41 10.06 4.80 14.45
N ARG A 42 9.36 3.69 14.69
CA ARG A 42 9.16 2.60 13.73
C ARG A 42 7.87 1.85 14.05
N ILE A 43 7.16 1.41 13.01
CA ILE A 43 6.09 0.41 13.14
C ILE A 43 6.71 -0.93 12.80
N GLU A 44 6.75 -1.85 13.77
CA GLU A 44 7.43 -3.13 13.64
C GLU A 44 6.68 -4.08 12.69
N GLU A 45 7.40 -5.12 12.27
CA GLU A 45 6.84 -6.23 11.50
C GLU A 45 5.62 -6.83 12.22
N TYR A 46 4.52 -7.09 11.49
CA TYR A 46 3.24 -7.61 12.00
C TYR A 46 2.55 -6.76 13.09
N ALA A 47 2.94 -5.51 13.32
CA ALA A 47 2.47 -4.70 14.45
C ALA A 47 0.93 -4.64 14.57
N PHE A 48 0.19 -4.58 13.48
CA PHE A 48 -1.28 -4.55 13.42
C PHE A 48 -1.84 -5.67 12.53
N TYR A 49 -1.05 -6.73 12.30
CA TYR A 49 -1.45 -7.82 11.44
C TYR A 49 -2.80 -8.44 11.85
N GLY A 50 -3.77 -8.45 10.94
CA GLY A 50 -5.07 -9.06 11.17
C GLY A 50 -5.96 -8.31 12.16
N ASP A 51 -5.66 -7.05 12.48
CA ASP A 51 -6.53 -6.24 13.35
C ASP A 51 -7.87 -5.98 12.65
N GLY A 52 -8.89 -6.74 13.08
CA GLY A 52 -10.25 -6.67 12.54
C GLY A 52 -11.07 -5.49 13.06
N GLU A 53 -10.53 -4.62 13.93
CA GLU A 53 -11.22 -3.46 14.46
C GLU A 53 -10.62 -2.13 13.97
N LEU A 54 -9.38 -2.17 13.45
CA LEU A 54 -8.65 -0.99 12.98
C LEU A 54 -9.37 -0.34 11.78
N ARG A 55 -9.81 0.91 11.96
CA ARG A 55 -10.46 1.72 10.91
C ARG A 55 -9.56 2.83 10.41
N GLU A 56 -8.91 3.49 11.33
CA GLU A 56 -8.01 4.61 11.11
C GLU A 56 -6.82 4.50 12.06
N ILE A 57 -5.65 4.92 11.60
CA ILE A 57 -4.47 5.04 12.46
C ILE A 57 -3.77 6.38 12.21
N ARG A 58 -3.41 7.05 13.31
CA ARG A 58 -2.62 8.27 13.28
C ARG A 58 -1.17 7.95 13.59
N ILE A 59 -0.35 8.06 12.57
CA ILE A 59 1.10 7.81 12.63
C ILE A 59 1.80 9.14 12.91
N PRO A 60 2.61 9.24 13.99
CA PRO A 60 3.31 10.49 14.31
C PRO A 60 4.50 10.73 13.38
N GLU A 61 4.89 12.02 13.27
CA GLU A 61 6.03 12.50 12.47
C GLU A 61 7.42 12.00 12.93
N GLY A 62 7.52 11.14 13.89
CA GLY A 62 8.77 10.50 14.30
C GLY A 62 9.02 9.15 13.64
N VAL A 63 8.00 8.56 13.00
CA VAL A 63 8.08 7.24 12.38
C VAL A 63 8.84 7.33 11.07
N THR A 64 9.90 6.53 10.93
CA THR A 64 10.76 6.51 9.73
C THR A 64 10.55 5.28 8.86
N GLU A 65 9.96 4.22 9.41
CA GLU A 65 9.77 2.94 8.71
C GLU A 65 8.47 2.26 9.15
N ILE A 66 7.77 1.66 8.17
CA ILE A 66 6.67 0.73 8.37
C ILE A 66 7.19 -0.66 7.99
N GLY A 67 7.19 -1.59 8.93
CA GLY A 67 7.73 -2.94 8.79
C GLY A 67 6.90 -3.84 7.89
N ASP A 68 7.45 -5.02 7.59
CA ASP A 68 6.79 -6.02 6.76
C ASP A 68 5.49 -6.49 7.45
N TYR A 69 4.43 -6.70 6.65
CA TYR A 69 3.11 -7.13 7.13
C TYR A 69 2.48 -6.25 8.22
N ALA A 70 2.99 -5.04 8.45
CA ALA A 70 2.60 -4.23 9.60
C ALA A 70 1.08 -4.03 9.73
N PHE A 71 0.36 -3.86 8.63
CA PHE A 71 -1.09 -3.71 8.56
C PHE A 71 -1.76 -4.80 7.71
N ALA A 72 -1.05 -5.88 7.36
CA ALA A 72 -1.62 -6.91 6.53
C ALA A 72 -2.89 -7.51 7.16
N ASN A 73 -3.92 -7.74 6.34
CA ASN A 73 -5.24 -8.22 6.77
C ASN A 73 -6.00 -7.28 7.74
N CYS A 74 -5.68 -5.99 7.76
CA CYS A 74 -6.54 -4.99 8.41
C CYS A 74 -7.75 -4.70 7.51
N TRP A 75 -8.72 -5.60 7.50
CA TRP A 75 -9.82 -5.62 6.53
C TRP A 75 -10.73 -4.39 6.58
N TYR A 76 -10.76 -3.70 7.71
CA TYR A 76 -11.62 -2.53 7.93
C TYR A 76 -10.87 -1.20 7.88
N LEU A 77 -9.56 -1.21 7.70
CA LEU A 77 -8.78 0.02 7.49
C LEU A 77 -9.28 0.70 6.21
N THR A 78 -9.81 1.92 6.37
CA THR A 78 -10.42 2.67 5.26
C THR A 78 -9.53 3.74 4.69
N GLU A 79 -8.67 4.33 5.53
CA GLU A 79 -7.76 5.39 5.13
C GLU A 79 -6.47 5.35 5.92
N ILE A 80 -5.40 5.80 5.30
CA ILE A 80 -4.10 5.98 5.95
C ILE A 80 -3.35 7.17 5.35
N THR A 81 -2.75 7.96 6.24
CA THR A 81 -1.80 9.02 5.88
C THR A 81 -0.43 8.64 6.41
N ILE A 82 0.53 8.56 5.50
CA ILE A 82 1.92 8.25 5.82
C ILE A 82 2.67 9.58 5.98
N PRO A 83 3.24 9.85 7.18
CA PRO A 83 3.90 11.13 7.45
C PRO A 83 5.21 11.31 6.67
N GLU A 84 5.65 12.57 6.55
CA GLU A 84 6.85 12.95 5.79
C GLU A 84 8.15 12.33 6.32
N SER A 85 8.17 11.88 7.56
CA SER A 85 9.31 11.21 8.17
C SER A 85 9.54 9.79 7.66
N VAL A 86 8.50 9.13 7.08
CA VAL A 86 8.61 7.75 6.60
C VAL A 86 9.35 7.70 5.27
N THR A 87 10.42 6.91 5.23
CA THR A 87 11.24 6.68 4.04
C THR A 87 11.11 5.28 3.47
N LYS A 88 10.54 4.36 4.26
CA LYS A 88 10.41 2.95 3.86
C LYS A 88 9.09 2.33 4.28
N ILE A 89 8.48 1.60 3.35
CA ILE A 89 7.33 0.72 3.58
C ILE A 89 7.75 -0.71 3.24
N GLY A 90 7.58 -1.63 4.18
CA GLY A 90 7.99 -3.03 4.06
C GLY A 90 7.14 -3.86 3.10
N ALA A 91 7.58 -5.11 2.88
CA ALA A 91 6.85 -6.06 2.08
C ALA A 91 5.50 -6.41 2.73
N HIS A 92 4.45 -6.55 1.91
CA HIS A 92 3.09 -6.88 2.37
C HIS A 92 2.52 -5.92 3.44
N ALA A 93 3.05 -4.71 3.58
CA ALA A 93 2.69 -3.82 4.69
C ALA A 93 1.18 -3.56 4.77
N PHE A 94 0.47 -3.46 3.65
CA PHE A 94 -0.98 -3.27 3.55
C PHE A 94 -1.67 -4.39 2.76
N ASP A 95 -1.05 -5.57 2.70
CA ASP A 95 -1.64 -6.73 2.02
C ASP A 95 -3.05 -7.02 2.54
N SER A 96 -4.01 -7.18 1.63
CA SER A 96 -5.41 -7.50 1.94
C SER A 96 -6.11 -6.48 2.87
N CYS A 97 -5.70 -5.21 2.84
CA CYS A 97 -6.51 -4.11 3.37
C CYS A 97 -7.68 -3.83 2.42
N VAL A 98 -8.65 -4.74 2.39
CA VAL A 98 -9.69 -4.79 1.34
C VAL A 98 -10.64 -3.60 1.33
N SER A 99 -10.77 -2.88 2.46
CA SER A 99 -11.61 -1.68 2.59
C SER A 99 -10.85 -0.38 2.38
N LEU A 100 -9.54 -0.42 2.15
CA LEU A 100 -8.68 0.75 2.02
C LEU A 100 -9.08 1.55 0.77
N LYS A 101 -9.50 2.81 0.98
CA LYS A 101 -10.00 3.71 -0.07
C LYS A 101 -9.07 4.89 -0.31
N THR A 102 -8.40 5.35 0.76
CA THR A 102 -7.55 6.53 0.70
C THR A 102 -6.18 6.21 1.25
N VAL A 103 -5.17 6.44 0.44
CA VAL A 103 -3.76 6.33 0.82
C VAL A 103 -3.07 7.63 0.45
N GLN A 104 -2.53 8.33 1.44
CA GLN A 104 -1.68 9.49 1.24
C GLN A 104 -0.25 9.08 1.55
N LEU A 105 0.59 9.03 0.52
CA LEU A 105 2.02 8.70 0.64
C LEU A 105 2.85 9.98 0.69
N SER A 106 3.90 9.95 1.50
CA SER A 106 4.93 11.00 1.53
C SER A 106 5.85 10.88 0.31
N ASP A 107 6.29 12.01 -0.24
CA ASP A 107 7.28 12.05 -1.32
C ASP A 107 8.69 11.62 -0.86
N ASN A 108 8.92 11.50 0.45
CA ASN A 108 10.20 11.05 1.00
C ASN A 108 10.36 9.52 1.02
N ILE A 109 9.33 8.76 0.65
CA ILE A 109 9.42 7.30 0.58
C ILE A 109 10.29 6.90 -0.61
N THR A 110 11.42 6.26 -0.33
CA THR A 110 12.37 5.76 -1.33
C THR A 110 12.26 4.26 -1.57
N GLU A 111 11.64 3.54 -0.64
CA GLU A 111 11.49 2.08 -0.72
C GLU A 111 10.06 1.66 -0.40
N MET A 112 9.48 0.86 -1.29
CA MET A 112 8.20 0.17 -1.08
C MET A 112 8.38 -1.31 -1.42
N GLY A 113 8.09 -2.17 -0.46
CA GLY A 113 8.33 -3.61 -0.57
C GLY A 113 7.40 -4.33 -1.54
N GLU A 114 7.75 -5.58 -1.83
CA GLU A 114 6.92 -6.50 -2.62
C GLU A 114 5.52 -6.63 -1.99
N SER A 115 4.49 -6.72 -2.83
CA SER A 115 3.09 -6.91 -2.38
C SER A 115 2.58 -5.86 -1.38
N ALA A 116 3.21 -4.69 -1.28
CA ALA A 116 2.87 -3.71 -0.24
C ALA A 116 1.37 -3.36 -0.19
N PHE A 117 0.67 -3.36 -1.33
CA PHE A 117 -0.78 -3.11 -1.46
C PHE A 117 -1.52 -4.26 -2.15
N TYR A 118 -0.99 -5.50 -2.06
CA TYR A 118 -1.64 -6.67 -2.63
C TYR A 118 -3.11 -6.77 -2.18
N ARG A 119 -4.06 -6.98 -3.10
CA ARG A 119 -5.51 -7.11 -2.83
C ARG A 119 -6.17 -5.96 -2.05
N CYS A 120 -5.70 -4.73 -2.19
CA CYS A 120 -6.44 -3.55 -1.73
C CYS A 120 -7.64 -3.30 -2.68
N LEU A 121 -8.73 -4.08 -2.47
CA LEU A 121 -9.84 -4.21 -3.43
C LEU A 121 -10.63 -2.93 -3.63
N SER A 122 -10.66 -2.04 -2.62
CA SER A 122 -11.47 -0.81 -2.63
C SER A 122 -10.67 0.44 -2.99
N LEU A 123 -9.35 0.34 -3.21
CA LEU A 123 -8.48 1.47 -3.52
C LEU A 123 -8.74 1.95 -4.95
N PRO A 124 -9.30 3.17 -5.16
CA PRO A 124 -9.63 3.65 -6.50
C PRO A 124 -8.46 4.32 -7.20
N GLU A 125 -7.59 4.97 -6.44
CA GLU A 125 -6.45 5.71 -6.97
C GLU A 125 -5.28 5.74 -5.98
N ILE A 126 -4.09 5.92 -6.52
CA ILE A 126 -2.88 6.15 -5.73
C ILE A 126 -1.89 7.00 -6.51
N THR A 127 -1.26 7.95 -5.81
CA THR A 127 -0.10 8.70 -6.31
C THR A 127 1.15 8.14 -5.67
N LEU A 128 2.08 7.67 -6.49
CA LEU A 128 3.35 7.13 -6.02
C LEU A 128 4.35 8.25 -5.72
N PRO A 129 5.20 8.10 -4.69
CA PRO A 129 6.22 9.08 -4.33
C PRO A 129 7.15 9.44 -5.48
N ALA A 130 7.49 10.73 -5.60
CA ALA A 130 8.37 11.24 -6.65
C ALA A 130 9.80 10.64 -6.60
N SER A 131 10.20 10.15 -5.44
CA SER A 131 11.53 9.53 -5.20
C SER A 131 11.62 8.07 -5.65
N LEU A 132 10.49 7.39 -5.97
CA LEU A 132 10.52 6.00 -6.38
C LEU A 132 11.10 5.84 -7.78
N THR A 133 12.04 4.90 -7.91
CA THR A 133 12.64 4.51 -9.20
C THR A 133 12.15 3.16 -9.71
N GLY A 134 11.41 2.41 -8.90
CA GLY A 134 10.85 1.10 -9.26
C GLY A 134 9.54 0.81 -8.55
N ILE A 135 8.64 0.09 -9.22
CA ILE A 135 7.47 -0.53 -8.61
C ILE A 135 7.82 -1.99 -8.35
N SER A 136 7.80 -2.41 -7.08
CA SER A 136 8.18 -3.76 -6.68
C SER A 136 7.20 -4.81 -7.22
N ALA A 137 7.66 -6.08 -7.25
CA ALA A 137 6.82 -7.19 -7.68
C ALA A 137 5.53 -7.28 -6.85
N HIS A 138 4.42 -7.63 -7.51
CA HIS A 138 3.09 -7.84 -6.91
C HIS A 138 2.52 -6.64 -6.14
N MET A 139 3.12 -5.44 -6.23
CA MET A 139 2.80 -4.30 -5.36
C MET A 139 1.29 -3.99 -5.32
N PHE A 140 0.60 -4.02 -6.46
CA PHE A 140 -0.84 -3.78 -6.59
C PHE A 140 -1.59 -4.97 -7.19
N GLU A 141 -1.01 -6.17 -7.13
CA GLU A 141 -1.66 -7.34 -7.70
C GLU A 141 -3.04 -7.55 -7.09
N ASN A 142 -4.04 -7.80 -7.94
CA ASN A 142 -5.45 -7.97 -7.58
C ASN A 142 -6.11 -6.75 -6.89
N CYS A 143 -5.59 -5.53 -7.07
CA CYS A 143 -6.30 -4.30 -6.71
C CYS A 143 -7.42 -4.05 -7.71
N GLU A 144 -8.50 -4.85 -7.63
CA GLU A 144 -9.59 -4.86 -8.62
C GLU A 144 -10.34 -3.53 -8.73
N GLY A 145 -10.30 -2.70 -7.67
CA GLY A 145 -10.91 -1.37 -7.61
C GLY A 145 -10.08 -0.26 -8.22
N LEU A 146 -8.78 -0.49 -8.44
CA LEU A 146 -7.82 0.53 -8.85
C LEU A 146 -8.09 1.01 -10.28
N VAL A 147 -8.32 2.32 -10.41
CA VAL A 147 -8.64 2.99 -11.68
C VAL A 147 -7.47 3.86 -12.14
N THR A 148 -6.85 4.58 -11.22
CA THR A 148 -5.80 5.55 -11.54
C THR A 148 -4.55 5.33 -10.71
N VAL A 149 -3.41 5.27 -11.37
CA VAL A 149 -2.08 5.28 -10.73
C VAL A 149 -1.27 6.41 -11.33
N THR A 150 -0.89 7.38 -10.50
CA THR A 150 0.08 8.40 -10.88
C THR A 150 1.48 7.88 -10.57
N VAL A 151 2.26 7.64 -11.60
CA VAL A 151 3.65 7.18 -11.48
C VAL A 151 4.62 8.35 -11.60
N PRO A 152 5.77 8.35 -10.88
CA PRO A 152 6.76 9.40 -10.98
C PRO A 152 7.51 9.34 -12.32
N GLU A 153 7.95 10.51 -12.82
CA GLU A 153 8.74 10.60 -14.06
C GLU A 153 10.09 9.86 -13.99
N GLY A 154 10.63 9.72 -12.77
CA GLY A 154 11.89 9.01 -12.52
C GLY A 154 11.80 7.49 -12.48
N LEU A 155 10.61 6.91 -12.70
CA LEU A 155 10.43 5.47 -12.64
C LEU A 155 11.16 4.77 -13.81
N LEU A 156 11.99 3.77 -13.48
CA LEU A 156 12.79 3.02 -14.44
C LEU A 156 12.27 1.61 -14.69
N GLU A 157 11.58 1.02 -13.69
CA GLU A 157 11.11 -0.36 -13.80
C GLU A 157 9.77 -0.59 -13.10
N ILE A 158 9.00 -1.52 -13.70
CA ILE A 158 7.77 -2.08 -13.13
C ILE A 158 8.01 -3.58 -12.94
N GLY A 159 7.91 -4.04 -11.69
CA GLY A 159 8.18 -5.41 -11.28
C GLY A 159 7.18 -6.43 -11.80
N ASP A 160 7.49 -7.70 -11.57
CA ASP A 160 6.66 -8.81 -11.99
C ASP A 160 5.28 -8.75 -11.31
N SER A 161 4.21 -8.99 -12.06
CA SER A 161 2.82 -8.96 -11.58
C SER A 161 2.40 -7.68 -10.86
N ALA A 162 3.13 -6.57 -10.99
CA ALA A 162 2.92 -5.35 -10.20
C ALA A 162 1.47 -4.83 -10.24
N PHE A 163 0.77 -4.96 -11.36
CA PHE A 163 -0.63 -4.58 -11.57
C PHE A 163 -1.51 -5.75 -12.04
N ALA A 164 -1.03 -6.99 -11.95
CA ALA A 164 -1.80 -8.14 -12.41
C ALA A 164 -3.18 -8.19 -11.74
N GLY A 165 -4.23 -8.34 -12.51
CA GLY A 165 -5.60 -8.39 -11.99
C GLY A 165 -6.21 -7.04 -11.61
N CYS A 166 -5.58 -5.92 -11.90
CA CYS A 166 -6.17 -4.58 -11.77
C CYS A 166 -7.20 -4.35 -12.89
N LYS A 167 -8.38 -4.98 -12.76
CA LYS A 167 -9.38 -5.08 -13.84
C LYS A 167 -9.96 -3.73 -14.25
N LYS A 168 -9.96 -2.74 -13.35
CA LYS A 168 -10.50 -1.39 -13.58
C LYS A 168 -9.43 -0.37 -13.91
N LEU A 169 -8.16 -0.76 -13.95
CA LEU A 169 -7.08 0.18 -14.25
C LEU A 169 -7.28 0.78 -15.64
N GLU A 170 -7.44 2.09 -15.69
CA GLU A 170 -7.61 2.88 -16.92
C GLU A 170 -6.45 3.84 -17.13
N ASN A 171 -6.04 4.52 -16.04
CA ASN A 171 -5.09 5.62 -16.07
C ASN A 171 -3.80 5.20 -15.34
N CYS A 172 -2.80 4.82 -16.09
CA CYS A 172 -1.43 4.57 -15.64
C CYS A 172 -0.52 4.87 -16.83
N ALA A 173 -0.12 6.13 -16.96
CA ALA A 173 0.79 6.55 -18.01
C ALA A 173 2.21 6.01 -17.71
N LEU A 174 2.82 5.35 -18.67
CA LEU A 174 4.19 4.88 -18.53
C LEU A 174 5.17 6.06 -18.72
N PRO A 175 6.11 6.28 -17.78
CA PRO A 175 7.03 7.41 -17.88
C PRO A 175 8.07 7.20 -19.01
N PRO A 176 8.60 8.31 -19.58
CA PRO A 176 9.45 8.24 -20.77
C PRO A 176 10.80 7.56 -20.54
N ASN A 177 11.21 7.42 -19.28
CA ASN A 177 12.48 6.80 -18.90
C ASN A 177 12.36 5.33 -18.50
N LEU A 178 11.16 4.74 -18.60
CA LEU A 178 10.93 3.35 -18.22
C LEU A 178 11.73 2.41 -19.13
N THR A 179 12.52 1.52 -18.51
CA THR A 179 13.41 0.60 -19.21
C THR A 179 12.96 -0.87 -19.13
N ARG A 180 12.18 -1.21 -18.09
CA ARG A 180 11.76 -2.60 -17.85
C ARG A 180 10.30 -2.67 -17.41
N VAL A 181 9.59 -3.63 -18.01
CA VAL A 181 8.27 -4.10 -17.55
C VAL A 181 8.39 -5.60 -17.26
N GLY A 182 8.11 -6.01 -16.05
CA GLY A 182 8.24 -7.38 -15.57
C GLY A 182 7.21 -8.35 -16.15
N SER A 183 7.39 -9.63 -15.86
CA SER A 183 6.47 -10.69 -16.29
C SER A 183 5.10 -10.49 -15.64
N TYR A 184 4.02 -10.65 -16.42
CA TYR A 184 2.63 -10.48 -15.96
C TYR A 184 2.31 -9.08 -15.38
N ALA A 185 3.16 -8.08 -15.56
CA ALA A 185 3.05 -6.79 -14.88
C ALA A 185 1.65 -6.15 -15.00
N PHE A 186 1.01 -6.25 -16.16
CA PHE A 186 -0.35 -5.76 -16.43
C PHE A 186 -1.31 -6.89 -16.86
N ASP A 187 -1.03 -8.14 -16.47
CA ASP A 187 -1.93 -9.26 -16.81
C ASP A 187 -3.36 -8.98 -16.33
N LYS A 188 -4.34 -9.12 -17.22
CA LYS A 188 -5.77 -8.87 -16.95
C LYS A 188 -6.13 -7.41 -16.59
N CYS A 189 -5.29 -6.43 -16.91
CA CYS A 189 -5.67 -5.02 -16.89
C CYS A 189 -6.58 -4.71 -18.09
N THR A 190 -7.83 -5.15 -17.99
CA THR A 190 -8.75 -5.22 -19.16
C THR A 190 -9.18 -3.87 -19.69
N LEU A 191 -9.08 -2.80 -18.92
CA LEU A 191 -9.47 -1.43 -19.27
C LEU A 191 -8.25 -0.55 -19.57
N TRP A 192 -7.06 -0.98 -19.20
CA TRP A 192 -5.85 -0.21 -19.40
C TRP A 192 -5.49 -0.07 -20.87
N ASN A 193 -5.16 1.14 -21.26
CA ASN A 193 -4.70 1.48 -22.60
C ASN A 193 -3.46 2.37 -22.48
N ALA A 194 -2.29 1.84 -22.83
CA ALA A 194 -1.11 2.67 -23.02
C ALA A 194 -1.23 3.37 -24.37
N GLU A 195 -1.22 4.70 -24.36
CA GLU A 195 -1.21 5.46 -25.61
C GLU A 195 0.05 5.14 -26.43
N LEU A 196 1.20 5.04 -25.76
CA LEU A 196 2.48 4.66 -26.35
C LEU A 196 3.35 3.94 -25.32
N LEU A 197 4.07 2.91 -25.75
CA LEU A 197 5.16 2.34 -24.99
C LEU A 197 6.40 3.24 -25.14
N PRO A 198 7.15 3.55 -24.07
CA PRO A 198 8.36 4.36 -24.15
C PRO A 198 9.43 3.72 -25.05
N ASP A 199 10.10 4.54 -25.86
CA ASP A 199 11.22 4.08 -26.72
C ASP A 199 12.43 3.59 -25.92
N THR A 200 12.48 3.91 -24.64
CA THR A 200 13.52 3.49 -23.69
C THR A 200 13.36 2.06 -23.20
N LEU A 201 12.22 1.40 -23.47
CA LEU A 201 11.99 0.02 -23.04
C LEU A 201 12.96 -0.93 -23.71
N THR A 202 13.76 -1.62 -22.89
CA THR A 202 14.72 -2.64 -23.32
C THR A 202 14.29 -4.05 -22.93
N GLU A 203 13.37 -4.18 -21.96
CA GLU A 203 12.89 -5.46 -21.46
C GLU A 203 11.39 -5.45 -21.21
N ILE A 204 10.71 -6.44 -21.79
CA ILE A 204 9.29 -6.74 -21.52
C ILE A 204 9.21 -8.22 -21.16
N GLY A 205 8.77 -8.50 -19.93
CA GLY A 205 8.66 -9.85 -19.40
C GLY A 205 7.55 -10.68 -20.06
N GLU A 206 7.55 -11.98 -19.77
CA GLU A 206 6.57 -12.90 -20.30
C GLU A 206 5.15 -12.50 -19.87
N TYR A 207 4.21 -12.48 -20.81
CA TYR A 207 2.80 -12.17 -20.54
C TYR A 207 2.56 -10.80 -19.90
N ALA A 208 3.49 -9.86 -19.98
CA ALA A 208 3.42 -8.56 -19.34
C ALA A 208 2.07 -7.84 -19.58
N PHE A 209 1.52 -7.96 -20.78
CA PHE A 209 0.26 -7.34 -21.20
C PHE A 209 -0.83 -8.34 -21.56
N ARG A 210 -0.75 -9.57 -21.02
CA ARG A 210 -1.74 -10.60 -21.30
C ARG A 210 -3.14 -10.14 -20.90
N GLN A 211 -4.12 -10.29 -21.80
CA GLN A 211 -5.52 -9.89 -21.58
C GLN A 211 -5.75 -8.38 -21.35
N CYS A 212 -4.82 -7.52 -21.74
CA CYS A 212 -5.05 -6.07 -21.87
C CYS A 212 -5.89 -5.82 -23.14
N LYS A 213 -7.22 -5.86 -23.02
CA LYS A 213 -8.14 -5.88 -24.19
C LYS A 213 -8.18 -4.57 -24.97
N LYS A 214 -7.76 -3.45 -24.36
CA LYS A 214 -7.76 -2.13 -24.98
C LYS A 214 -6.39 -1.74 -25.56
N LEU A 215 -5.36 -2.50 -25.28
CA LEU A 215 -4.05 -2.27 -25.87
C LEU A 215 -4.08 -2.73 -27.33
N THR A 216 -3.92 -1.79 -28.27
CA THR A 216 -3.98 -2.03 -29.74
C THR A 216 -2.68 -1.64 -30.43
#